data_6296d70f73f14cd8dadfe56725dccef7
#
_entry.id   6296d70f73f14cd8dadfe56725dccef7
#
_cell.length_a   1.000
_cell.length_b   1.000
_cell.length_c   1.000
_cell.angle_alpha   90.00
_cell.angle_beta   90.00
_cell.angle_gamma   90.00
#
_symmetry.space_group_name_H-M   'P 1'
#
loop_
_entity.id
_entity.type
_entity.pdbx_description
1 polymer ?
#
loop_
_entity_poly.entity_id
_entity_poly.type
_entity_poly.pdbx_seq_one_letter_code
_entity_poly.pdbx_strand_id
1 'polypeptide(L)'
;MAATTPVAAIQAEESKSNYDWKSEVKAFDESKAGVKGLVDAGVSEIPPMFKHKQNKLQDFPVSTNSNIEIPVIDFDGIDKDASLRSNIIDEVKNACEKWGFCQLINHGIEASTLDEMIDGIRRFHEQDLEVKKGYYSRDYNTKNLLYNSNFNLHEAPAACWRDTLTFITGIHRPPKHEELPATCRDIMIKYTDEIMKLGKTIYELLSEALGLDSNHLNDIGCADGIFAPCHYYPACPQPQLTLGATAHADTSFITILLQDQIGGLQVLHENQWIDVKPVPGALVVNIGDLLQLISNDKFISAYHRVVAKKEGARISVACIFRTHHHPENSSRLYGPIKELASEENPPIYREITVKEIIMHKHSQRTEGTSQQSRNVPLSAIHQFKL
;
A
#
# COMPACT_ATOMS: atom_id res chain seq x y z
N MET A 1 15.56 57.93 -42.64
CA MET A 1 15.75 57.89 -41.18
C MET A 1 14.46 57.28 -40.55
N ALA A 2 14.47 56.02 -40.24
CA ALA A 2 13.34 55.35 -39.62
C ALA A 2 13.68 55.11 -38.15
N ALA A 3 12.85 55.63 -37.27
CA ALA A 3 12.98 55.53 -35.84
C ALA A 3 12.44 54.14 -35.38
N THR A 4 13.28 53.37 -34.76
CA THR A 4 12.93 52.08 -34.10
C THR A 4 12.47 52.35 -32.67
N THR A 5 11.25 52.01 -32.38
CA THR A 5 10.67 52.00 -31.01
C THR A 5 11.11 50.74 -30.27
N PRO A 6 11.58 50.83 -29.04
CA PRO A 6 11.92 49.61 -28.27
C PRO A 6 10.68 48.93 -27.73
N VAL A 7 10.60 47.61 -27.96
CA VAL A 7 9.61 46.72 -27.38
C VAL A 7 9.93 46.57 -25.88
N ALA A 8 9.05 47.11 -25.05
CA ALA A 8 9.11 46.93 -23.61
C ALA A 8 8.83 45.43 -23.28
N ALA A 9 9.80 44.77 -22.67
CA ALA A 9 9.65 43.45 -22.10
C ALA A 9 8.71 43.55 -20.90
N ILE A 10 7.54 42.94 -21.02
CA ILE A 10 6.61 42.69 -19.89
C ILE A 10 7.24 41.58 -19.05
N GLN A 11 7.91 41.97 -17.98
CA GLN A 11 8.26 41.05 -16.90
C GLN A 11 6.95 40.64 -16.22
N ALA A 12 6.55 39.37 -16.37
CA ALA A 12 5.52 38.77 -15.55
C ALA A 12 6.06 38.69 -14.10
N GLU A 13 5.59 39.57 -13.24
CA GLU A 13 5.73 39.41 -11.80
C GLU A 13 4.98 38.12 -11.39
N GLU A 14 5.72 37.02 -11.14
CA GLU A 14 5.23 35.94 -10.35
C GLU A 14 4.90 36.48 -8.97
N SER A 15 3.62 36.70 -8.70
CA SER A 15 3.12 36.95 -7.36
C SER A 15 3.47 35.73 -6.52
N LYS A 16 4.53 35.79 -5.74
CA LYS A 16 4.82 34.82 -4.67
C LYS A 16 3.64 34.89 -3.71
N SER A 17 2.68 33.97 -3.87
CA SER A 17 1.63 33.78 -2.89
C SER A 17 2.33 33.47 -1.57
N ASN A 18 1.98 34.18 -0.52
CA ASN A 18 2.50 34.01 0.85
C ASN A 18 1.91 32.73 1.46
N TYR A 19 1.86 31.62 0.67
CA TYR A 19 1.30 30.34 1.09
C TYR A 19 2.27 29.65 2.06
N ASP A 20 1.83 29.51 3.31
CA ASP A 20 2.57 28.80 4.35
C ASP A 20 2.05 27.36 4.50
N TRP A 21 2.70 26.45 3.75
CA TRP A 21 2.40 25.02 3.76
C TRP A 21 2.50 24.43 5.17
N LYS A 22 3.49 24.85 5.98
CA LYS A 22 3.69 24.30 7.33
C LYS A 22 2.54 24.65 8.26
N SER A 23 2.07 25.90 8.20
CA SER A 23 0.93 26.36 8.97
C SER A 23 -0.36 25.66 8.56
N GLU A 24 -0.59 25.45 7.27
CA GLU A 24 -1.77 24.72 6.76
C GLU A 24 -1.77 23.25 7.24
N VAL A 25 -0.65 22.54 7.06
CA VAL A 25 -0.47 21.15 7.51
C VAL A 25 -0.67 21.03 9.02
N LYS A 26 -0.11 21.95 9.81
CA LYS A 26 -0.24 21.98 11.24
C LYS A 26 -1.71 22.15 11.67
N ALA A 27 -2.40 23.13 11.09
CA ALA A 27 -3.82 23.38 11.40
C ALA A 27 -4.71 22.19 11.03
N PHE A 28 -4.44 21.56 9.87
CA PHE A 28 -5.13 20.33 9.46
C PHE A 28 -4.91 19.18 10.45
N ASP A 29 -3.66 18.95 10.86
CA ASP A 29 -3.30 17.89 11.81
C ASP A 29 -3.93 18.10 13.20
N GLU A 30 -3.85 19.33 13.72
CA GLU A 30 -4.42 19.73 15.01
C GLU A 30 -5.95 19.61 15.04
N SER A 31 -6.62 19.76 13.90
CA SER A 31 -8.08 19.57 13.81
C SER A 31 -8.48 18.13 14.11
N LYS A 32 -7.62 17.16 13.83
CA LYS A 32 -7.85 15.70 13.91
C LYS A 32 -9.08 15.22 13.12
N ALA A 33 -9.63 16.08 12.27
CA ALA A 33 -10.85 15.80 11.52
C ALA A 33 -10.58 14.95 10.27
N GLY A 34 -9.34 15.01 9.75
CA GLY A 34 -8.95 14.30 8.56
C GLY A 34 -9.58 14.87 7.29
N VAL A 35 -9.36 14.16 6.19
CA VAL A 35 -9.93 14.48 4.88
C VAL A 35 -11.45 14.36 4.89
N LYS A 36 -11.99 13.36 5.63
CA LYS A 36 -13.45 13.21 5.83
C LYS A 36 -14.05 14.48 6.44
N GLY A 37 -13.38 15.08 7.43
CA GLY A 37 -13.84 16.32 8.04
C GLY A 37 -13.87 17.51 7.07
N LEU A 38 -12.95 17.60 6.11
CA LEU A 38 -12.99 18.61 5.04
C LEU A 38 -14.22 18.42 4.14
N VAL A 39 -14.49 17.17 3.77
CA VAL A 39 -15.67 16.84 2.93
C VAL A 39 -16.97 17.12 3.68
N ASP A 40 -17.07 16.79 4.97
CA ASP A 40 -18.23 17.07 5.80
C ASP A 40 -18.47 18.58 5.97
N ALA A 41 -17.40 19.37 5.96
CA ALA A 41 -17.49 20.84 5.95
C ALA A 41 -17.87 21.41 4.57
N GLY A 42 -18.12 20.58 3.56
CA GLY A 42 -18.59 21.00 2.24
C GLY A 42 -17.49 21.58 1.34
N VAL A 43 -16.22 21.14 1.49
CA VAL A 43 -15.14 21.63 0.64
C VAL A 43 -15.44 21.38 -0.84
N SER A 44 -15.39 22.42 -1.67
CA SER A 44 -15.60 22.35 -3.13
C SER A 44 -14.30 22.36 -3.92
N GLU A 45 -13.21 22.82 -3.31
CA GLU A 45 -11.85 22.80 -3.85
C GLU A 45 -10.90 22.19 -2.83
N ILE A 46 -9.99 21.32 -3.32
CA ILE A 46 -9.01 20.72 -2.40
C ILE A 46 -8.02 21.77 -1.90
N PRO A 47 -7.68 21.75 -0.59
CA PRO A 47 -6.66 22.61 -0.03
C PRO A 47 -5.30 22.42 -0.74
N PRO A 48 -4.48 23.49 -0.85
CA PRO A 48 -3.19 23.46 -1.55
C PRO A 48 -2.27 22.33 -1.10
N MET A 49 -2.27 21.95 0.18
CA MET A 49 -1.47 20.85 0.71
C MET A 49 -1.75 19.48 0.08
N PHE A 50 -2.91 19.28 -0.58
CA PHE A 50 -3.28 18.07 -1.27
C PHE A 50 -3.01 18.12 -2.79
N LYS A 51 -2.58 19.28 -3.33
CA LYS A 51 -2.32 19.44 -4.77
C LYS A 51 -0.96 18.85 -5.14
N HIS A 52 -0.97 17.78 -5.89
CA HIS A 52 0.25 17.16 -6.41
C HIS A 52 0.76 17.89 -7.66
N LYS A 53 2.09 17.91 -7.85
CA LYS A 53 2.70 18.40 -9.08
C LYS A 53 2.26 17.54 -10.27
N GLN A 54 2.01 18.18 -11.42
CA GLN A 54 1.49 17.52 -12.63
C GLN A 54 2.35 16.34 -13.09
N ASN A 55 3.68 16.45 -13.00
CA ASN A 55 4.60 15.38 -13.35
C ASN A 55 4.51 14.13 -12.45
N LYS A 56 3.88 14.25 -11.26
CA LYS A 56 3.61 13.10 -10.38
C LYS A 56 2.25 12.47 -10.63
N LEU A 57 1.34 13.21 -11.25
CA LEU A 57 0.02 12.72 -11.63
C LEU A 57 0.05 11.96 -12.97
N GLN A 58 0.96 12.38 -13.87
CA GLN A 58 1.08 11.93 -15.26
C GLN A 58 2.49 11.39 -15.57
N ASP A 59 3.12 10.71 -14.61
CA ASP A 59 4.47 10.14 -14.75
C ASP A 59 4.54 9.03 -15.83
N PHE A 60 3.48 8.22 -15.94
CA PHE A 60 3.30 7.19 -16.97
C PHE A 60 1.87 7.25 -17.54
N PRO A 61 1.67 6.84 -18.80
CA PRO A 61 0.34 6.76 -19.38
C PRO A 61 -0.50 5.71 -18.65
N VAL A 62 -1.80 5.94 -18.57
CA VAL A 62 -2.77 4.91 -18.19
C VAL A 62 -3.08 4.07 -19.43
N SER A 63 -3.02 2.76 -19.30
CA SER A 63 -3.33 1.86 -20.42
C SER A 63 -4.79 2.01 -20.83
N THR A 64 -4.99 2.15 -22.13
CA THR A 64 -6.32 2.11 -22.75
C THR A 64 -6.67 0.72 -23.27
N ASN A 65 -5.75 -0.24 -23.18
CA ASN A 65 -5.95 -1.61 -23.61
C ASN A 65 -6.72 -2.40 -22.53
N SER A 66 -8.00 -2.65 -22.78
CA SER A 66 -8.87 -3.40 -21.86
C SER A 66 -8.50 -4.89 -21.70
N ASN A 67 -7.62 -5.40 -22.56
CA ASN A 67 -7.18 -6.81 -22.50
C ASN A 67 -5.96 -7.02 -21.60
N ILE A 68 -5.35 -5.94 -21.07
CA ILE A 68 -4.26 -6.05 -20.13
C ILE A 68 -4.84 -5.91 -18.73
N GLU A 69 -4.88 -7.02 -18.00
CA GLU A 69 -5.40 -7.10 -16.63
C GLU A 69 -4.45 -7.93 -15.77
N ILE A 70 -4.43 -7.66 -14.45
CA ILE A 70 -3.68 -8.50 -13.53
C ILE A 70 -4.32 -9.89 -13.48
N PRO A 71 -3.52 -10.97 -13.27
CA PRO A 71 -4.05 -12.33 -13.19
C PRO A 71 -5.12 -12.49 -12.10
N VAL A 72 -6.15 -13.29 -12.40
CA VAL A 72 -7.12 -13.78 -11.41
C VAL A 72 -6.86 -15.26 -11.22
N ILE A 73 -6.61 -15.68 -9.99
CA ILE A 73 -6.27 -17.06 -9.64
C ILE A 73 -7.41 -17.63 -8.79
N ASP A 74 -7.91 -18.78 -9.19
CA ASP A 74 -8.99 -19.49 -8.50
C ASP A 74 -8.41 -20.53 -7.51
N PHE A 75 -8.70 -20.38 -6.22
CA PHE A 75 -8.24 -21.28 -5.18
C PHE A 75 -9.20 -22.45 -4.92
N ASP A 76 -10.29 -22.59 -5.70
CA ASP A 76 -11.19 -23.75 -5.49
C ASP A 76 -10.42 -25.06 -5.72
N GLY A 77 -10.63 -26.00 -4.79
CA GLY A 77 -10.02 -27.32 -4.86
C GLY A 77 -8.55 -27.42 -4.47
N ILE A 78 -7.91 -26.33 -4.03
CA ILE A 78 -6.48 -26.29 -3.67
C ILE A 78 -6.05 -27.37 -2.67
N ASP A 79 -6.92 -27.76 -1.73
CA ASP A 79 -6.65 -28.76 -0.70
C ASP A 79 -7.21 -30.15 -1.04
N LYS A 80 -7.91 -30.27 -2.16
CA LYS A 80 -8.66 -31.50 -2.52
C LYS A 80 -7.95 -32.31 -3.59
N ASP A 81 -7.20 -31.69 -4.47
CA ASP A 81 -6.59 -32.31 -5.65
C ASP A 81 -5.16 -31.81 -5.88
N ALA A 82 -4.19 -32.73 -5.86
CA ALA A 82 -2.79 -32.42 -6.03
C ALA A 82 -2.46 -31.82 -7.44
N SER A 83 -3.21 -32.23 -8.48
CA SER A 83 -3.04 -31.69 -9.83
C SER A 83 -3.54 -30.25 -9.92
N LEU A 84 -4.70 -29.96 -9.31
CA LEU A 84 -5.22 -28.58 -9.21
C LEU A 84 -4.26 -27.70 -8.41
N ARG A 85 -3.73 -28.19 -7.27
CA ARG A 85 -2.74 -27.47 -6.48
C ARG A 85 -1.49 -27.15 -7.31
N SER A 86 -0.97 -28.09 -8.09
CA SER A 86 0.19 -27.86 -8.97
C SER A 86 -0.09 -26.76 -10.00
N ASN A 87 -1.26 -26.76 -10.64
CA ASN A 87 -1.64 -25.73 -11.59
C ASN A 87 -1.74 -24.35 -10.92
N ILE A 88 -2.32 -24.27 -9.72
CA ILE A 88 -2.42 -23.03 -8.94
C ILE A 88 -1.02 -22.49 -8.59
N ILE A 89 -0.08 -23.39 -8.21
CA ILE A 89 1.32 -23.02 -7.94
C ILE A 89 1.96 -22.39 -9.19
N ASP A 90 1.75 -22.98 -10.37
CA ASP A 90 2.28 -22.43 -11.62
C ASP A 90 1.66 -21.08 -11.98
N GLU A 91 0.35 -20.89 -11.74
CA GLU A 91 -0.32 -19.59 -11.91
C GLU A 91 0.21 -18.54 -10.94
N VAL A 92 0.36 -18.89 -9.66
CA VAL A 92 0.96 -18.00 -8.62
C VAL A 92 2.38 -17.63 -9.00
N LYS A 93 3.21 -18.60 -9.41
CA LYS A 93 4.58 -18.35 -9.87
C LYS A 93 4.61 -17.36 -11.01
N ASN A 94 3.83 -17.61 -12.07
CA ASN A 94 3.77 -16.76 -13.24
C ASN A 94 3.28 -15.33 -12.92
N ALA A 95 2.28 -15.19 -12.04
CA ALA A 95 1.80 -13.90 -11.57
C ALA A 95 2.89 -13.14 -10.78
N CYS A 96 3.61 -13.82 -9.88
CA CYS A 96 4.66 -13.21 -9.08
C CYS A 96 5.91 -12.81 -9.89
N GLU A 97 6.28 -13.62 -10.89
CA GLU A 97 7.42 -13.34 -11.77
C GLU A 97 7.17 -12.20 -12.76
N LYS A 98 5.93 -12.05 -13.27
CA LYS A 98 5.62 -11.10 -14.34
C LYS A 98 4.91 -9.84 -13.88
N TRP A 99 4.03 -9.97 -12.88
CA TRP A 99 3.18 -8.88 -12.43
C TRP A 99 3.51 -8.40 -11.02
N GLY A 100 3.95 -9.31 -10.15
CA GLY A 100 4.03 -9.05 -8.72
C GLY A 100 2.67 -8.80 -8.07
N PHE A 101 1.57 -9.01 -8.81
CA PHE A 101 0.18 -8.78 -8.43
C PHE A 101 -0.73 -9.87 -9.00
N CYS A 102 -1.74 -10.25 -8.22
CA CYS A 102 -2.88 -11.05 -8.68
C CYS A 102 -4.13 -10.74 -7.87
N GLN A 103 -5.27 -11.22 -8.33
CA GLN A 103 -6.51 -11.30 -7.54
C GLN A 103 -6.80 -12.77 -7.23
N LEU A 104 -7.20 -13.05 -6.00
CA LEU A 104 -7.59 -14.39 -5.57
C LEU A 104 -9.10 -14.46 -5.42
N ILE A 105 -9.71 -15.49 -6.01
CA ILE A 105 -11.11 -15.85 -5.81
C ILE A 105 -11.19 -17.24 -5.17
N ASN A 106 -12.33 -17.58 -4.60
CA ASN A 106 -12.58 -18.86 -3.90
C ASN A 106 -11.53 -19.19 -2.82
N HIS A 107 -10.98 -18.16 -2.20
CA HIS A 107 -9.91 -18.23 -1.20
C HIS A 107 -10.37 -18.69 0.20
N GLY A 108 -11.62 -19.12 0.34
CA GLY A 108 -12.17 -19.71 1.57
C GLY A 108 -12.69 -18.71 2.62
N ILE A 109 -12.48 -17.41 2.45
CA ILE A 109 -13.07 -16.40 3.35
C ILE A 109 -14.47 -16.06 2.84
N GLU A 110 -15.46 -16.14 3.74
CA GLU A 110 -16.86 -15.86 3.44
C GLU A 110 -17.06 -14.41 2.93
N ALA A 111 -17.84 -14.26 1.85
CA ALA A 111 -18.14 -12.91 1.29
C ALA A 111 -18.75 -11.96 2.34
N SER A 112 -19.61 -12.50 3.23
CA SER A 112 -20.20 -11.73 4.33
C SER A 112 -19.13 -11.18 5.31
N THR A 113 -18.00 -11.86 5.49
CA THR A 113 -16.88 -11.37 6.31
C THR A 113 -16.17 -10.22 5.62
N LEU A 114 -15.97 -10.31 4.30
CA LEU A 114 -15.36 -9.24 3.52
C LEU A 114 -16.24 -7.99 3.50
N ASP A 115 -17.54 -8.16 3.24
CA ASP A 115 -18.51 -7.06 3.20
C ASP A 115 -18.61 -6.37 4.58
N GLU A 116 -18.74 -7.15 5.65
CA GLU A 116 -18.81 -6.62 7.01
C GLU A 116 -17.52 -5.89 7.43
N MET A 117 -16.35 -6.34 6.94
CA MET A 117 -15.09 -5.62 7.18
C MET A 117 -15.06 -4.26 6.49
N ILE A 118 -15.48 -4.17 5.23
CA ILE A 118 -15.63 -2.90 4.50
C ILE A 118 -16.62 -1.98 5.24
N ASP A 119 -17.79 -2.51 5.63
CA ASP A 119 -18.82 -1.72 6.32
C ASP A 119 -18.38 -1.30 7.73
N GLY A 120 -17.65 -2.15 8.45
CA GLY A 120 -17.08 -1.81 9.75
C GLY A 120 -16.12 -0.63 9.67
N ILE A 121 -15.23 -0.62 8.67
CA ILE A 121 -14.32 0.50 8.43
C ILE A 121 -15.08 1.74 7.99
N ARG A 122 -16.12 1.59 7.17
CA ARG A 122 -17.02 2.70 6.80
C ARG A 122 -17.63 3.32 8.04
N ARG A 123 -18.28 2.52 8.91
CA ARG A 123 -18.88 2.97 10.17
C ARG A 123 -17.88 3.70 11.07
N PHE A 124 -16.62 3.21 11.15
CA PHE A 124 -15.58 3.91 11.91
C PHE A 124 -15.31 5.31 11.35
N HIS A 125 -15.12 5.45 10.03
CA HIS A 125 -14.77 6.74 9.44
C HIS A 125 -15.94 7.72 9.36
N GLU A 126 -17.18 7.23 9.33
CA GLU A 126 -18.40 8.03 9.22
C GLU A 126 -19.07 8.33 10.58
N GLN A 127 -18.54 7.79 11.68
CA GLN A 127 -19.02 8.11 13.02
C GLN A 127 -18.65 9.53 13.45
N ASP A 128 -19.18 9.95 14.60
CA ASP A 128 -18.92 11.26 15.22
C ASP A 128 -17.41 11.54 15.32
N LEU A 129 -17.04 12.80 15.02
CA LEU A 129 -15.65 13.24 15.01
C LEU A 129 -14.99 13.11 16.40
N GLU A 130 -15.73 13.43 17.48
CA GLU A 130 -15.17 13.38 18.84
C GLU A 130 -14.80 11.94 19.23
N VAL A 131 -15.56 10.95 18.75
CA VAL A 131 -15.22 9.53 18.95
C VAL A 131 -13.94 9.17 18.19
N LYS A 132 -13.81 9.58 16.92
CA LYS A 132 -12.59 9.33 16.11
C LYS A 132 -11.35 9.98 16.70
N LYS A 133 -11.47 11.19 17.24
CA LYS A 133 -10.37 11.92 17.90
C LYS A 133 -9.75 11.14 19.04
N GLY A 134 -10.50 10.30 19.73
CA GLY A 134 -9.99 9.41 20.78
C GLY A 134 -8.95 8.42 20.31
N TYR A 135 -8.97 8.04 19.02
CA TYR A 135 -8.01 7.14 18.39
C TYR A 135 -6.88 7.87 17.66
N TYR A 136 -6.93 9.23 17.60
CA TYR A 136 -5.96 10.00 16.85
C TYR A 136 -4.56 9.89 17.46
N SER A 137 -3.61 9.42 16.65
CA SER A 137 -2.22 9.28 17.06
C SER A 137 -1.30 9.19 15.84
N ARG A 138 -0.05 9.64 16.03
CA ARG A 138 1.08 9.44 15.11
C ARG A 138 2.18 8.57 15.70
N ASP A 139 1.93 8.01 16.89
CA ASP A 139 2.88 7.15 17.59
C ASP A 139 2.73 5.69 17.18
N TYR A 140 3.38 5.33 16.08
CA TYR A 140 3.43 3.96 15.56
C TYR A 140 4.36 3.03 16.37
N ASN A 141 5.12 3.55 17.33
CA ASN A 141 6.05 2.74 18.11
C ASN A 141 5.38 2.10 19.32
N THR A 142 4.47 2.82 19.98
CA THR A 142 3.85 2.36 21.22
C THR A 142 2.40 1.92 21.08
N LYS A 143 1.71 2.37 20.03
CA LYS A 143 0.29 2.07 19.82
C LYS A 143 0.07 0.99 18.77
N ASN A 144 -0.87 0.07 19.06
CA ASN A 144 -1.30 -0.97 18.13
C ASN A 144 -2.48 -0.54 17.27
N LEU A 145 -3.23 0.47 17.72
CA LEU A 145 -4.34 1.05 16.99
C LEU A 145 -4.19 2.56 16.97
N LEU A 146 -4.32 3.15 15.79
CA LEU A 146 -4.23 4.59 15.62
C LEU A 146 -4.99 5.05 14.37
N TYR A 147 -5.58 6.25 14.48
CA TYR A 147 -6.24 6.94 13.38
C TYR A 147 -5.46 8.20 13.03
N ASN A 148 -5.24 8.45 11.76
CA ASN A 148 -4.71 9.72 11.25
C ASN A 148 -4.93 9.88 9.74
N SER A 149 -4.66 11.08 9.22
CA SER A 149 -4.51 11.33 7.79
C SER A 149 -3.03 11.38 7.44
N ASN A 150 -2.61 10.54 6.49
CA ASN A 150 -1.23 10.55 5.98
C ASN A 150 -0.16 10.40 7.07
N PHE A 151 0.41 9.22 7.23
CA PHE A 151 1.42 8.95 8.26
C PHE A 151 2.67 9.87 8.15
N ASN A 152 3.01 10.32 6.92
CA ASN A 152 4.12 11.21 6.61
C ASN A 152 3.68 12.66 6.28
N LEU A 153 2.58 13.13 6.87
CA LEU A 153 1.93 14.40 6.58
C LEU A 153 2.89 15.60 6.60
N HIS A 154 3.80 15.64 7.59
CA HIS A 154 4.74 16.75 7.79
C HIS A 154 5.99 16.69 6.91
N GLU A 155 6.20 15.59 6.18
CA GLU A 155 7.41 15.32 5.38
C GLU A 155 7.10 15.27 3.88
N ALA A 156 5.88 14.87 3.52
CA ALA A 156 5.49 14.69 2.14
C ALA A 156 5.37 16.04 1.41
N PRO A 157 5.78 16.14 0.16
CA PRO A 157 5.63 17.37 -0.64
C PRO A 157 4.17 17.71 -0.95
N ALA A 158 3.28 16.75 -0.88
CA ALA A 158 1.83 16.90 -0.93
C ALA A 158 1.17 15.72 -0.18
N ALA A 159 0.09 15.99 0.54
CA ALA A 159 -0.71 14.98 1.22
C ALA A 159 -1.58 14.21 0.23
N CYS A 160 -1.87 12.95 0.55
CA CYS A 160 -2.83 12.13 -0.18
C CYS A 160 -4.25 12.34 0.34
N TRP A 161 -5.25 12.25 -0.54
CA TRP A 161 -6.67 12.42 -0.21
C TRP A 161 -7.24 11.16 0.45
N ARG A 162 -6.85 10.93 1.73
CA ARG A 162 -7.29 9.77 2.51
C ARG A 162 -7.14 9.95 4.01
N ASP A 163 -7.95 9.23 4.76
CA ASP A 163 -7.81 8.96 6.18
C ASP A 163 -7.51 7.48 6.41
N THR A 164 -6.93 7.14 7.55
CA THR A 164 -6.49 5.77 7.81
C THR A 164 -6.70 5.41 9.28
N LEU A 165 -7.39 4.29 9.53
CA LEU A 165 -7.34 3.56 10.78
C LEU A 165 -6.31 2.46 10.62
N THR A 166 -5.23 2.47 11.38
CA THR A 166 -4.18 1.44 11.33
C THR A 166 -4.25 0.58 12.57
N PHE A 167 -4.23 -0.74 12.40
CA PHE A 167 -3.97 -1.64 13.52
C PHE A 167 -2.79 -2.56 13.22
N ILE A 168 -2.12 -2.99 14.29
CA ILE A 168 -0.92 -3.81 14.23
C ILE A 168 -1.18 -5.04 15.07
N THR A 169 -1.00 -6.20 14.47
CA THR A 169 -1.25 -7.49 15.11
C THR A 169 -0.27 -8.55 14.64
N GLY A 170 -0.21 -9.67 15.32
CA GLY A 170 0.61 -10.81 14.95
C GLY A 170 0.48 -11.94 15.96
N ILE A 171 1.18 -13.05 15.69
CA ILE A 171 1.11 -14.29 16.51
C ILE A 171 1.40 -14.01 17.99
N HIS A 172 2.34 -13.11 18.27
CA HIS A 172 2.74 -12.77 19.65
C HIS A 172 2.08 -11.49 20.19
N ARG A 173 1.24 -10.85 19.39
CA ARG A 173 0.58 -9.59 19.73
C ARG A 173 -0.84 -9.55 19.18
N PRO A 174 -1.74 -10.43 19.66
CA PRO A 174 -3.12 -10.42 19.22
C PRO A 174 -3.78 -9.07 19.58
N PRO A 175 -4.75 -8.59 18.78
CA PRO A 175 -5.46 -7.37 19.08
C PRO A 175 -6.25 -7.54 20.40
N LYS A 176 -6.18 -6.54 21.26
CA LYS A 176 -7.01 -6.53 22.47
C LYS A 176 -8.38 -5.98 22.15
N HIS A 177 -9.41 -6.76 22.45
CA HIS A 177 -10.79 -6.45 22.14
C HIS A 177 -11.20 -5.04 22.62
N GLU A 178 -10.81 -4.64 23.82
CA GLU A 178 -11.14 -3.35 24.42
C GLU A 178 -10.41 -2.15 23.77
N GLU A 179 -9.29 -2.38 23.07
CA GLU A 179 -8.56 -1.33 22.36
C GLU A 179 -9.18 -1.01 20.98
N LEU A 180 -9.99 -1.93 20.42
CA LEU A 180 -10.59 -1.77 19.11
C LEU A 180 -11.88 -0.95 19.14
N PRO A 181 -12.17 -0.16 18.07
CA PRO A 181 -13.39 0.64 17.99
C PRO A 181 -14.64 -0.24 17.99
N ALA A 182 -15.62 0.08 18.83
CA ALA A 182 -16.85 -0.70 18.97
C ALA A 182 -17.59 -0.92 17.63
N THR A 183 -17.45 0.01 16.68
CA THR A 183 -18.10 -0.03 15.37
C THR A 183 -17.57 -1.14 14.43
N CYS A 184 -16.35 -1.65 14.67
CA CYS A 184 -15.71 -2.62 13.79
C CYS A 184 -14.88 -3.70 14.54
N ARG A 185 -14.89 -3.69 15.86
CA ARG A 185 -14.07 -4.55 16.73
C ARG A 185 -14.17 -6.02 16.40
N ASP A 186 -15.37 -6.58 16.38
CA ASP A 186 -15.57 -8.03 16.23
C ASP A 186 -15.19 -8.50 14.83
N ILE A 187 -15.53 -7.71 13.82
CA ILE A 187 -15.16 -8.04 12.45
C ILE A 187 -13.65 -7.88 12.20
N MET A 188 -12.99 -6.90 12.81
CA MET A 188 -11.53 -6.75 12.69
C MET A 188 -10.81 -7.99 13.22
N ILE A 189 -11.23 -8.55 14.35
CA ILE A 189 -10.66 -9.77 14.93
C ILE A 189 -10.90 -10.94 13.98
N LYS A 190 -12.17 -11.20 13.61
CA LYS A 190 -12.53 -12.32 12.72
C LYS A 190 -11.78 -12.25 11.39
N TYR A 191 -11.81 -11.08 10.74
CA TYR A 191 -11.15 -10.87 9.45
C TYR A 191 -9.63 -11.08 9.54
N THR A 192 -9.00 -10.59 10.60
CA THR A 192 -7.55 -10.78 10.80
C THR A 192 -7.18 -12.25 10.94
N ASP A 193 -7.97 -13.02 11.71
CA ASP A 193 -7.72 -14.46 11.89
C ASP A 193 -7.84 -15.21 10.55
N GLU A 194 -8.82 -14.86 9.72
CA GLU A 194 -8.98 -15.46 8.40
C GLU A 194 -7.84 -15.06 7.45
N ILE A 195 -7.43 -13.80 7.45
CA ILE A 195 -6.30 -13.32 6.63
C ILE A 195 -4.97 -13.96 7.07
N MET A 196 -4.76 -14.18 8.37
CA MET A 196 -3.56 -14.87 8.87
C MET A 196 -3.49 -16.32 8.37
N LYS A 197 -4.64 -17.04 8.33
CA LYS A 197 -4.73 -18.39 7.77
C LYS A 197 -4.44 -18.37 6.27
N LEU A 198 -5.11 -17.50 5.53
CA LEU A 198 -4.90 -17.37 4.08
C LEU A 198 -3.45 -16.98 3.76
N GLY A 199 -2.85 -16.08 4.55
CA GLY A 199 -1.45 -15.69 4.40
C GLY A 199 -0.49 -16.87 4.50
N LYS A 200 -0.70 -17.79 5.47
CA LYS A 200 0.09 -19.03 5.60
C LYS A 200 -0.04 -19.91 4.37
N THR A 201 -1.27 -20.14 3.87
CA THR A 201 -1.51 -20.90 2.64
C THR A 201 -0.81 -20.27 1.43
N ILE A 202 -0.86 -18.92 1.30
CA ILE A 202 -0.16 -18.23 0.22
C ILE A 202 1.37 -18.43 0.34
N TYR A 203 1.93 -18.39 1.55
CA TYR A 203 3.37 -18.65 1.74
C TYR A 203 3.77 -20.08 1.45
N GLU A 204 2.92 -21.07 1.69
CA GLU A 204 3.13 -22.45 1.26
C GLU A 204 3.24 -22.51 -0.27
N LEU A 205 2.28 -21.91 -1.00
CA LEU A 205 2.29 -21.87 -2.47
C LEU A 205 3.51 -21.14 -3.02
N LEU A 206 3.90 -20.01 -2.41
CA LEU A 206 5.07 -19.24 -2.82
C LEU A 206 6.36 -20.01 -2.56
N SER A 207 6.46 -20.78 -1.45
CA SER A 207 7.60 -21.66 -1.18
C SER A 207 7.72 -22.74 -2.25
N GLU A 208 6.61 -23.44 -2.54
CA GLU A 208 6.55 -24.47 -3.58
C GLU A 208 6.85 -23.88 -4.98
N ALA A 209 6.35 -22.68 -5.29
CA ALA A 209 6.61 -21.97 -6.55
C ALA A 209 8.10 -21.61 -6.72
N LEU A 210 8.82 -21.39 -5.62
CA LEU A 210 10.27 -21.19 -5.59
C LEU A 210 11.07 -22.51 -5.65
N GLY A 211 10.40 -23.68 -5.55
CA GLY A 211 11.04 -24.98 -5.48
C GLY A 211 11.61 -25.33 -4.10
N LEU A 212 11.08 -24.70 -3.06
CA LEU A 212 11.45 -24.91 -1.65
C LEU A 212 10.48 -25.86 -0.95
N ASP A 213 10.83 -26.25 0.29
CA ASP A 213 9.87 -26.90 1.19
C ASP A 213 8.64 -26.01 1.37
N SER A 214 7.45 -26.62 1.41
CA SER A 214 6.18 -25.89 1.50
C SER A 214 6.11 -24.92 2.68
N ASN A 215 6.71 -25.26 3.82
CA ASN A 215 6.70 -24.42 5.01
C ASN A 215 7.84 -23.39 5.07
N HIS A 216 8.78 -23.37 4.12
CA HIS A 216 10.01 -22.59 4.20
C HIS A 216 9.77 -21.11 4.56
N LEU A 217 8.89 -20.43 3.83
CA LEU A 217 8.60 -19.00 4.09
C LEU A 217 7.84 -18.78 5.41
N ASN A 218 7.01 -19.72 5.83
CA ASN A 218 6.38 -19.69 7.15
C ASN A 218 7.42 -19.86 8.27
N ASP A 219 8.35 -20.81 8.13
CA ASP A 219 9.40 -21.11 9.13
C ASP A 219 10.39 -19.97 9.32
N ILE A 220 10.66 -19.22 8.25
CA ILE A 220 11.47 -17.99 8.37
C ILE A 220 10.66 -16.77 8.84
N GLY A 221 9.39 -16.95 9.26
CA GLY A 221 8.58 -15.94 9.94
C GLY A 221 7.94 -14.90 9.02
N CYS A 222 7.77 -15.17 7.73
CA CYS A 222 7.12 -14.21 6.82
C CYS A 222 5.66 -13.92 7.21
N ALA A 223 4.99 -14.87 7.89
CA ALA A 223 3.60 -14.77 8.35
C ALA A 223 3.43 -14.28 9.80
N ASP A 224 4.49 -13.84 10.51
CA ASP A 224 4.44 -13.60 11.96
C ASP A 224 3.65 -12.37 12.38
N GLY A 225 3.41 -11.42 11.48
CA GLY A 225 2.70 -10.20 11.83
C GLY A 225 2.10 -9.45 10.66
N ILE A 226 1.09 -8.65 10.97
CA ILE A 226 0.36 -7.80 10.03
C ILE A 226 0.40 -6.35 10.53
N PHE A 227 0.74 -5.46 9.64
CA PHE A 227 0.46 -4.03 9.72
C PHE A 227 -0.72 -3.75 8.80
N ALA A 228 -1.87 -3.37 9.37
CA ALA A 228 -3.12 -3.28 8.63
C ALA A 228 -3.68 -1.85 8.57
N PRO A 229 -3.26 -1.02 7.60
CA PRO A 229 -3.93 0.24 7.32
C PRO A 229 -5.27 0.01 6.62
N CYS A 230 -6.33 0.45 7.28
CA CYS A 230 -7.70 0.50 6.77
C CYS A 230 -7.96 1.91 6.24
N HIS A 231 -7.91 2.06 4.93
CA HIS A 231 -7.99 3.34 4.27
C HIS A 231 -9.43 3.73 3.93
N TYR A 232 -9.75 5.00 4.15
CA TYR A 232 -10.97 5.65 3.71
C TYR A 232 -10.58 6.83 2.82
N TYR A 233 -11.03 6.81 1.58
CA TYR A 233 -10.77 7.84 0.58
C TYR A 233 -12.09 8.56 0.31
N PRO A 234 -12.37 9.70 0.96
CA PRO A 234 -13.61 10.44 0.69
C PRO A 234 -13.75 10.82 -0.78
N ALA A 235 -15.00 11.01 -1.25
CA ALA A 235 -15.24 11.56 -2.57
C ALA A 235 -14.45 12.88 -2.74
N CYS A 236 -13.69 12.99 -3.81
CA CYS A 236 -12.80 14.11 -4.03
C CYS A 236 -13.44 15.13 -5.00
N PRO A 237 -13.56 16.42 -4.65
CA PRO A 237 -14.16 17.41 -5.55
C PRO A 237 -13.29 17.67 -6.80
N GLN A 238 -11.96 17.50 -6.70
CA GLN A 238 -11.01 17.75 -7.77
C GLN A 238 -9.99 16.59 -7.90
N PRO A 239 -10.44 15.37 -8.29
CA PRO A 239 -9.60 14.16 -8.28
C PRO A 239 -8.40 14.26 -9.24
N GLN A 240 -8.47 15.07 -10.27
CA GLN A 240 -7.38 15.29 -11.22
C GLN A 240 -6.17 16.04 -10.63
N LEU A 241 -6.30 16.63 -9.44
CA LEU A 241 -5.24 17.41 -8.79
C LEU A 241 -4.54 16.68 -7.64
N THR A 242 -5.02 15.48 -7.28
CA THR A 242 -4.52 14.74 -6.11
C THR A 242 -4.51 13.23 -6.36
N LEU A 243 -3.94 12.48 -5.40
CA LEU A 243 -3.94 11.03 -5.36
C LEU A 243 -4.49 10.54 -4.02
N GLY A 244 -5.13 9.38 -4.02
CA GLY A 244 -5.47 8.65 -2.79
C GLY A 244 -4.23 8.02 -2.14
N ALA A 245 -3.31 7.50 -2.97
CA ALA A 245 -1.97 7.06 -2.56
C ALA A 245 -0.98 7.31 -3.68
N THR A 246 0.16 7.93 -3.37
CA THR A 246 1.26 8.11 -4.32
C THR A 246 1.86 6.78 -4.74
N ALA A 247 2.48 6.75 -5.93
CA ALA A 247 3.17 5.56 -6.43
C ALA A 247 4.23 5.07 -5.44
N HIS A 248 4.18 3.78 -5.11
CA HIS A 248 5.10 3.11 -4.18
C HIS A 248 5.11 1.60 -4.42
N ALA A 249 6.13 0.94 -3.93
CA ALA A 249 6.17 -0.50 -3.69
C ALA A 249 6.02 -0.75 -2.19
N ASP A 250 5.55 -1.92 -1.78
CA ASP A 250 5.37 -2.25 -0.37
C ASP A 250 6.67 -2.78 0.27
N THR A 251 6.99 -2.29 1.48
CA THR A 251 8.07 -2.86 2.30
C THR A 251 7.56 -4.02 3.14
N SER A 252 7.14 -5.07 2.49
CA SER A 252 6.54 -6.28 3.07
C SER A 252 7.09 -7.52 2.40
N PHE A 253 6.72 -8.69 2.91
CA PHE A 253 6.84 -9.92 2.13
C PHE A 253 5.71 -10.00 1.12
N ILE A 254 4.46 -9.99 1.58
CA ILE A 254 3.26 -9.83 0.75
C ILE A 254 2.31 -8.82 1.38
N THR A 255 1.39 -8.31 0.58
CA THR A 255 0.21 -7.57 1.04
C THR A 255 -1.05 -8.28 0.51
N ILE A 256 -2.02 -8.53 1.39
CA ILE A 256 -3.36 -9.00 1.04
C ILE A 256 -4.30 -7.82 1.21
N LEU A 257 -4.91 -7.37 0.11
CA LEU A 257 -5.77 -6.19 0.07
C LEU A 257 -7.22 -6.58 -0.20
N LEU A 258 -8.09 -6.19 0.70
CA LEU A 258 -9.53 -6.09 0.46
C LEU A 258 -9.86 -4.69 -0.02
N GLN A 259 -10.63 -4.55 -1.10
CA GLN A 259 -11.14 -3.26 -1.59
C GLN A 259 -12.63 -3.35 -1.93
N ASP A 260 -13.31 -2.21 -1.85
CA ASP A 260 -14.68 -2.09 -2.33
C ASP A 260 -14.76 -2.00 -3.86
N GLN A 261 -15.98 -1.79 -4.40
CA GLN A 261 -16.25 -1.77 -5.83
C GLN A 261 -15.99 -0.41 -6.52
N ILE A 262 -15.47 0.61 -5.80
CA ILE A 262 -15.19 1.94 -6.37
C ILE A 262 -13.98 1.91 -7.31
N GLY A 263 -13.02 1.01 -7.07
CA GLY A 263 -11.81 0.91 -7.87
C GLY A 263 -10.78 2.01 -7.57
N GLY A 264 -9.93 2.32 -8.55
CA GLY A 264 -8.91 3.37 -8.44
C GLY A 264 -7.52 2.87 -8.03
N LEU A 265 -7.34 1.60 -7.69
CA LEU A 265 -6.03 0.98 -7.57
C LEU A 265 -5.44 0.79 -8.97
N GLN A 266 -4.19 1.19 -9.15
CA GLN A 266 -3.43 1.01 -10.40
C GLN A 266 -2.08 0.39 -10.10
N VAL A 267 -1.65 -0.56 -10.93
CA VAL A 267 -0.32 -1.18 -10.91
C VAL A 267 0.50 -0.71 -12.11
N LEU A 268 1.79 -0.44 -11.89
CA LEU A 268 2.70 -0.08 -12.97
C LEU A 268 3.26 -1.36 -13.61
N HIS A 269 2.91 -1.59 -14.86
CA HIS A 269 3.37 -2.73 -15.65
C HIS A 269 3.82 -2.24 -17.03
N GLU A 270 5.01 -2.64 -17.48
CA GLU A 270 5.59 -2.23 -18.78
C GLU A 270 5.51 -0.72 -19.05
N ASN A 271 5.81 0.10 -18.03
CA ASN A 271 5.75 1.57 -18.07
C ASN A 271 4.34 2.13 -18.37
N GLN A 272 3.29 1.42 -18.03
CA GLN A 272 1.91 1.88 -18.10
C GLN A 272 1.19 1.61 -16.76
N TRP A 273 0.29 2.50 -16.35
CA TRP A 273 -0.62 2.26 -15.25
C TRP A 273 -1.78 1.39 -15.71
N ILE A 274 -1.92 0.23 -15.10
CA ILE A 274 -3.02 -0.72 -15.37
C ILE A 274 -4.01 -0.63 -14.22
N ASP A 275 -5.28 -0.39 -14.53
CA ASP A 275 -6.35 -0.39 -13.53
C ASP A 275 -6.59 -1.81 -12.98
N VAL A 276 -6.57 -1.94 -11.66
CA VAL A 276 -6.99 -3.16 -10.95
C VAL A 276 -8.50 -3.10 -10.76
N LYS A 277 -9.23 -3.68 -11.69
CA LYS A 277 -10.70 -3.72 -11.64
C LYS A 277 -11.15 -4.55 -10.44
N PRO A 278 -12.00 -4.03 -9.54
CA PRO A 278 -12.54 -4.82 -8.45
C PRO A 278 -13.33 -6.02 -8.97
N VAL A 279 -13.03 -7.19 -8.44
CA VAL A 279 -13.82 -8.41 -8.63
C VAL A 279 -14.58 -8.68 -7.33
N PRO A 280 -15.93 -8.83 -7.36
CA PRO A 280 -16.70 -9.10 -6.15
C PRO A 280 -16.18 -10.35 -5.42
N GLY A 281 -15.94 -10.24 -4.11
CA GLY A 281 -15.45 -11.33 -3.29
C GLY A 281 -13.97 -11.70 -3.51
N ALA A 282 -13.23 -10.99 -4.36
CA ALA A 282 -11.80 -11.23 -4.54
C ALA A 282 -10.94 -10.43 -3.54
N LEU A 283 -9.76 -10.96 -3.26
CA LEU A 283 -8.67 -10.28 -2.56
C LEU A 283 -7.53 -10.02 -3.53
N VAL A 284 -6.97 -8.82 -3.51
CA VAL A 284 -5.76 -8.51 -4.28
C VAL A 284 -4.54 -8.92 -3.45
N VAL A 285 -3.60 -9.64 -4.07
CA VAL A 285 -2.33 -9.99 -3.43
C VAL A 285 -1.18 -9.40 -4.23
N ASN A 286 -0.25 -8.76 -3.53
CA ASN A 286 0.97 -8.27 -4.16
C ASN A 286 2.23 -8.67 -3.39
N ILE A 287 3.29 -8.87 -4.16
CA ILE A 287 4.64 -9.09 -3.66
C ILE A 287 5.22 -7.76 -3.17
N GLY A 288 5.89 -7.81 -2.02
CA GLY A 288 6.62 -6.67 -1.48
C GLY A 288 8.12 -6.78 -1.64
N ASP A 289 8.81 -5.68 -1.33
CA ASP A 289 10.26 -5.52 -1.49
C ASP A 289 11.07 -6.58 -0.72
N LEU A 290 10.60 -7.01 0.46
CA LEU A 290 11.28 -8.06 1.23
C LEU A 290 11.22 -9.42 0.56
N LEU A 291 10.08 -9.80 -0.02
CA LEU A 291 9.97 -11.08 -0.73
C LEU A 291 10.76 -11.05 -2.04
N GLN A 292 10.80 -9.92 -2.74
CA GLN A 292 11.67 -9.75 -3.91
C GLN A 292 13.14 -9.94 -3.51
N LEU A 293 13.58 -9.35 -2.41
CA LEU A 293 14.95 -9.46 -1.92
C LEU A 293 15.30 -10.92 -1.56
N ILE A 294 14.46 -11.60 -0.75
CA ILE A 294 14.78 -12.97 -0.32
C ILE A 294 14.64 -14.00 -1.44
N SER A 295 13.80 -13.73 -2.45
CA SER A 295 13.71 -14.56 -3.66
C SER A 295 14.80 -14.27 -4.69
N ASN A 296 15.74 -13.35 -4.41
CA ASN A 296 16.82 -12.94 -5.29
C ASN A 296 16.32 -12.47 -6.67
N ASP A 297 15.33 -11.57 -6.68
CA ASP A 297 14.62 -11.02 -7.85
C ASP A 297 13.80 -12.05 -8.67
N LYS A 298 13.57 -13.29 -8.18
CA LYS A 298 12.67 -14.24 -8.86
C LYS A 298 11.22 -13.76 -8.86
N PHE A 299 10.76 -13.16 -7.75
CA PHE A 299 9.48 -12.49 -7.65
C PHE A 299 9.67 -10.98 -7.62
N ILE A 300 8.79 -10.23 -8.25
CA ILE A 300 8.93 -8.79 -8.41
C ILE A 300 7.98 -8.02 -7.48
N SER A 301 8.47 -6.95 -6.87
CA SER A 301 7.67 -5.99 -6.14
C SER A 301 7.27 -4.86 -7.07
N ALA A 302 5.98 -4.81 -7.44
CA ALA A 302 5.50 -3.86 -8.42
C ALA A 302 5.05 -2.54 -7.79
N TYR A 303 5.34 -1.42 -8.49
CA TYR A 303 4.82 -0.11 -8.13
C TYR A 303 3.32 -0.05 -8.34
N HIS A 304 2.64 0.56 -7.36
CA HIS A 304 1.19 0.76 -7.44
C HIS A 304 0.80 2.10 -6.81
N ARG A 305 -0.36 2.62 -7.19
CA ARG A 305 -0.93 3.87 -6.69
C ARG A 305 -2.44 3.78 -6.55
N VAL A 306 -3.05 4.74 -5.86
CA VAL A 306 -4.51 4.90 -5.80
C VAL A 306 -4.86 6.28 -6.31
N VAL A 307 -5.68 6.35 -7.35
CA VAL A 307 -6.24 7.61 -7.85
C VAL A 307 -7.44 8.04 -7.01
N ALA A 308 -7.57 9.33 -6.75
CA ALA A 308 -8.76 9.87 -6.11
C ALA A 308 -9.97 9.74 -7.04
N LYS A 309 -11.17 9.56 -6.45
CA LYS A 309 -12.43 9.40 -7.18
C LYS A 309 -13.45 10.45 -6.72
N LYS A 310 -14.39 10.79 -7.61
CA LYS A 310 -15.49 11.71 -7.31
C LYS A 310 -16.79 10.97 -6.97
N GLU A 311 -16.94 9.75 -7.44
CA GLU A 311 -18.17 8.97 -7.46
C GLU A 311 -18.61 8.42 -6.09
N GLY A 312 -17.78 8.56 -5.07
CA GLY A 312 -18.09 8.06 -3.73
C GLY A 312 -16.85 7.87 -2.87
N ALA A 313 -17.05 7.47 -1.63
CA ALA A 313 -15.97 7.12 -0.74
C ALA A 313 -15.48 5.69 -1.03
N ARG A 314 -14.20 5.56 -1.37
CA ARG A 314 -13.53 4.25 -1.53
C ARG A 314 -13.03 3.77 -0.17
N ILE A 315 -13.13 2.46 0.07
CA ILE A 315 -12.57 1.80 1.26
C ILE A 315 -11.66 0.66 0.83
N SER A 316 -10.54 0.51 1.52
CA SER A 316 -9.69 -0.66 1.39
C SER A 316 -8.96 -0.99 2.68
N VAL A 317 -8.70 -2.28 2.89
CA VAL A 317 -7.97 -2.83 4.03
C VAL A 317 -6.76 -3.57 3.51
N ALA A 318 -5.56 -3.04 3.77
CA ALA A 318 -4.32 -3.66 3.33
C ALA A 318 -3.66 -4.40 4.50
N CYS A 319 -3.63 -5.73 4.44
CA CYS A 319 -2.93 -6.55 5.42
C CYS A 319 -1.49 -6.78 4.93
N ILE A 320 -0.58 -5.96 5.42
CA ILE A 320 0.84 -5.90 5.05
C ILE A 320 1.61 -6.85 5.96
N PHE A 321 2.04 -8.01 5.44
CA PHE A 321 2.79 -9.01 6.20
C PHE A 321 4.25 -8.60 6.37
N ARG A 322 4.65 -8.37 7.62
CA ARG A 322 6.01 -8.01 8.00
C ARG A 322 6.27 -8.23 9.50
N THR A 323 7.50 -8.48 9.87
CA THR A 323 7.91 -8.84 11.23
C THR A 323 8.42 -7.67 12.08
N HIS A 324 8.56 -6.49 11.51
CA HIS A 324 9.23 -5.33 12.13
C HIS A 324 8.68 -4.92 13.50
N HIS A 325 7.35 -5.02 13.71
CA HIS A 325 6.74 -4.61 14.99
C HIS A 325 6.90 -5.64 16.11
N HIS A 326 7.59 -6.75 15.83
CA HIS A 326 7.85 -7.78 16.81
C HIS A 326 9.22 -7.54 17.47
N PRO A 327 9.33 -7.30 18.79
CA PRO A 327 10.60 -7.04 19.45
C PRO A 327 11.63 -8.16 19.21
N GLU A 328 11.19 -9.42 19.22
CA GLU A 328 12.05 -10.60 19.01
C GLU A 328 12.58 -10.70 17.58
N ASN A 329 11.87 -10.14 16.60
CA ASN A 329 12.25 -10.17 15.19
C ASN A 329 12.91 -8.87 14.71
N SER A 330 13.09 -7.87 15.58
CA SER A 330 13.62 -6.56 15.18
C SER A 330 15.07 -6.61 14.67
N SER A 331 15.84 -7.63 15.08
CA SER A 331 17.22 -7.87 14.66
C SER A 331 17.37 -9.02 13.66
N ARG A 332 16.27 -9.68 13.27
CA ARG A 332 16.34 -10.78 12.30
C ARG A 332 16.81 -10.26 10.95
N LEU A 333 17.81 -10.93 10.38
CA LEU A 333 18.34 -10.64 9.05
C LEU A 333 17.59 -11.43 7.99
N TYR A 334 17.30 -10.78 6.88
CA TYR A 334 16.73 -11.36 5.67
C TYR A 334 17.65 -11.06 4.49
N GLY A 335 18.00 -12.08 3.76
CA GLY A 335 18.81 -12.01 2.55
C GLY A 335 18.36 -13.05 1.54
N PRO A 336 18.97 -13.14 0.37
CA PRO A 336 18.66 -14.16 -0.61
C PRO A 336 18.69 -15.56 0.01
N ILE A 337 17.60 -16.30 -0.19
CA ILE A 337 17.47 -17.68 0.32
C ILE A 337 18.58 -18.53 -0.29
N LYS A 338 19.34 -19.21 0.57
CA LYS A 338 20.57 -19.93 0.16
C LYS A 338 20.29 -21.04 -0.83
N GLU A 339 19.15 -21.72 -0.68
CA GLU A 339 18.70 -22.80 -1.55
C GLU A 339 18.35 -22.33 -2.98
N LEU A 340 18.13 -21.03 -3.15
CA LEU A 340 17.87 -20.41 -4.46
C LEU A 340 19.12 -19.89 -5.14
N ALA A 341 20.25 -19.86 -4.42
CA ALA A 341 21.52 -19.38 -4.93
C ALA A 341 22.30 -20.51 -5.62
N SER A 342 23.00 -20.18 -6.70
CA SER A 342 23.94 -21.06 -7.42
C SER A 342 25.06 -20.23 -8.03
N GLU A 343 26.05 -20.89 -8.67
CA GLU A 343 27.09 -20.18 -9.43
C GLU A 343 26.48 -19.35 -10.57
N GLU A 344 25.39 -19.85 -11.19
CA GLU A 344 24.67 -19.16 -12.28
C GLU A 344 23.71 -18.08 -11.76
N ASN A 345 23.28 -18.19 -10.50
CA ASN A 345 22.38 -17.24 -9.84
C ASN A 345 22.95 -16.85 -8.45
N PRO A 346 24.06 -16.10 -8.39
CA PRO A 346 24.66 -15.69 -7.12
C PRO A 346 23.74 -14.72 -6.37
N PRO A 347 23.86 -14.62 -5.05
CA PRO A 347 23.15 -13.61 -4.27
C PRO A 347 23.46 -12.21 -4.81
N ILE A 348 22.41 -11.43 -5.11
CA ILE A 348 22.55 -10.05 -5.60
C ILE A 348 22.26 -8.99 -4.54
N TYR A 349 21.80 -9.41 -3.38
CA TYR A 349 21.51 -8.56 -2.22
C TYR A 349 22.30 -9.00 -1.00
N ARG A 350 22.69 -8.01 -0.14
CA ARG A 350 23.17 -8.31 1.20
C ARG A 350 22.00 -8.62 2.15
N GLU A 351 22.31 -9.23 3.27
CA GLU A 351 21.32 -9.37 4.35
C GLU A 351 20.98 -8.03 4.99
N ILE A 352 19.70 -7.83 5.32
CA ILE A 352 19.16 -6.62 5.96
C ILE A 352 18.12 -6.98 7.02
N THR A 353 17.89 -6.05 7.96
CA THR A 353 16.73 -6.12 8.85
C THR A 353 15.52 -5.43 8.20
N VAL A 354 14.31 -5.83 8.61
CA VAL A 354 13.08 -5.13 8.20
C VAL A 354 13.11 -3.66 8.62
N LYS A 355 13.75 -3.35 9.74
CA LYS A 355 13.94 -1.97 10.22
C LYS A 355 14.80 -1.15 9.26
N GLU A 356 15.89 -1.69 8.73
CA GLU A 356 16.77 -0.98 7.79
C GLU A 356 16.02 -0.54 6.53
N ILE A 357 15.25 -1.44 5.90
CA ILE A 357 14.51 -1.10 4.68
C ILE A 357 13.42 -0.05 4.95
N ILE A 358 12.72 -0.12 6.08
CA ILE A 358 11.71 0.87 6.47
C ILE A 358 12.36 2.24 6.71
N MET A 359 13.46 2.30 7.47
CA MET A 359 14.18 3.55 7.74
C MET A 359 14.71 4.17 6.46
N HIS A 360 15.27 3.36 5.57
CA HIS A 360 15.73 3.87 4.27
C HIS A 360 14.61 4.45 3.44
N LYS A 361 13.47 3.79 3.37
CA LYS A 361 12.30 4.31 2.65
C LYS A 361 11.78 5.63 3.23
N HIS A 362 11.90 5.81 4.55
CA HIS A 362 11.60 7.09 5.18
C HIS A 362 12.61 8.18 4.79
N SER A 363 13.92 7.91 4.81
CA SER A 363 14.94 8.90 4.44
C SER A 363 14.83 9.36 2.98
N GLN A 364 14.55 8.44 2.03
CA GLN A 364 14.33 8.81 0.64
C GLN A 364 13.17 9.78 0.42
N ARG A 365 12.14 9.72 1.28
CA ARG A 365 10.98 10.61 1.22
C ARG A 365 11.29 12.01 1.76
N THR A 366 12.15 12.09 2.79
CA THR A 366 12.55 13.38 3.42
C THR A 366 13.58 14.15 2.61
N GLU A 367 14.52 13.45 1.98
CA GLU A 367 15.62 14.11 1.24
C GLU A 367 15.19 14.74 -0.08
N GLY A 368 13.96 14.56 -0.55
CA GLY A 368 13.43 15.14 -1.79
C GLY A 368 14.37 14.93 -2.98
N THR A 369 14.99 13.75 -3.04
CA THR A 369 16.23 13.51 -3.75
C THR A 369 16.21 13.98 -5.18
N SER A 370 17.16 14.83 -5.50
CA SER A 370 17.56 15.37 -6.79
C SER A 370 18.01 14.32 -7.85
N GLN A 371 17.86 13.03 -7.59
CA GLN A 371 18.05 11.96 -8.59
C GLN A 371 16.81 11.69 -9.43
N GLN A 372 16.09 12.77 -9.81
CA GLN A 372 14.89 12.74 -10.65
C GLN A 372 15.18 12.65 -12.16
N SER A 373 16.26 11.99 -12.58
CA SER A 373 16.49 11.74 -14.02
C SER A 373 15.80 10.46 -14.53
N ARG A 374 15.11 9.71 -13.66
CA ARG A 374 14.29 8.55 -14.06
C ARG A 374 12.87 8.75 -13.57
N ASN A 375 11.89 8.55 -14.44
CA ASN A 375 10.47 8.68 -14.14
C ASN A 375 9.97 7.63 -13.13
N VAL A 376 10.70 6.55 -12.88
CA VAL A 376 10.39 5.51 -11.88
C VAL A 376 11.27 5.74 -10.65
N PRO A 377 10.69 5.85 -9.45
CA PRO A 377 11.48 5.77 -8.22
C PRO A 377 12.15 4.38 -8.19
N LEU A 378 13.44 4.31 -7.88
CA LEU A 378 14.09 3.02 -7.63
C LEU A 378 13.44 2.38 -6.40
N SER A 379 13.08 1.09 -6.48
CA SER A 379 12.62 0.33 -5.31
C SER A 379 13.65 0.48 -4.17
N ALA A 380 13.14 0.55 -2.93
CA ALA A 380 13.97 0.71 -1.75
C ALA A 380 15.07 -0.36 -1.62
N ILE A 381 14.90 -1.53 -2.23
CA ILE A 381 15.87 -2.63 -2.16
C ILE A 381 17.09 -2.45 -3.06
N HIS A 382 17.04 -1.59 -4.08
CA HIS A 382 18.18 -1.43 -5.02
C HIS A 382 19.49 -1.00 -4.35
N GLN A 383 19.44 -0.26 -3.24
CA GLN A 383 20.62 0.13 -2.48
C GLN A 383 21.26 -1.02 -1.70
N PHE A 384 20.55 -2.12 -1.52
CA PHE A 384 21.06 -3.31 -0.81
C PHE A 384 21.68 -4.33 -1.77
N LYS A 385 21.77 -4.00 -3.07
CA LYS A 385 22.50 -4.83 -4.05
C LYS A 385 23.99 -4.85 -3.73
N LEU A 386 24.62 -6.04 -3.90
CA LEU A 386 26.05 -6.29 -3.72
C LEU A 386 26.89 -5.68 -4.84
#